data_c9f30b322660caf4d2c7305cae247f15
#
_entry.id   c9f30b322660caf4d2c7305cae247f15
#
_cell.length_a   1.000
_cell.length_b   1.000
_cell.length_c   1.000
_cell.angle_alpha   90.00
_cell.angle_beta   90.00
_cell.angle_gamma   90.00
#
_symmetry.space_group_name_H-M   'P 1'
#
loop_
_entity.id
_entity.type
_entity.pdbx_description
1 polymer ?
#
loop_
_entity_poly.entity_id
_entity_poly.type
_entity_poly.pdbx_seq_one_letter_code
_entity_poly.pdbx_strand_id
1 'polypeptide(L)'
;MEKKLFTSESVTEGHPDKMCDAISDAILDALMESDPMSRVACETAVTTGLVIVMGEITTQAYVDIPKIVRNTIRDIGYTKDDFDADTCGVITTIDEQSADIAMGVDNALEVKENKMTESELNAIGAG
;
A
#
# COMPACT_ATOMS: atom_id res chain seq x y z
N MET A 1 -40.73 5.28 -5.73
CA MET A 1 -39.55 5.72 -4.96
C MET A 1 -38.45 4.66 -5.10
N GLU A 2 -37.35 5.02 -5.67
CA GLU A 2 -36.22 4.10 -5.85
C GLU A 2 -35.53 3.86 -4.49
N LYS A 3 -35.37 2.60 -4.08
CA LYS A 3 -34.64 2.25 -2.86
C LYS A 3 -33.18 2.14 -3.18
N LYS A 4 -32.35 2.95 -2.50
CA LYS A 4 -30.90 2.81 -2.52
C LYS A 4 -30.45 2.08 -1.26
N LEU A 5 -29.64 1.04 -1.45
CA LEU A 5 -29.01 0.33 -0.34
C LEU A 5 -27.63 0.92 -0.11
N PHE A 6 -27.29 1.10 1.15
CA PHE A 6 -25.97 1.55 1.60
C PHE A 6 -25.49 0.62 2.72
N THR A 7 -24.23 0.24 2.65
CA THR A 7 -23.59 -0.57 3.70
C THR A 7 -22.36 0.16 4.23
N SER A 8 -22.08 0.00 5.50
CA SER A 8 -20.91 0.56 6.16
C SER A 8 -20.32 -0.48 7.11
N GLU A 9 -19.00 -0.56 7.14
CA GLU A 9 -18.24 -1.48 7.96
C GLU A 9 -17.09 -0.76 8.64
N SER A 10 -16.75 -1.14 9.86
CA SER A 10 -15.62 -0.57 10.59
C SER A 10 -15.02 -1.63 11.51
N VAL A 11 -13.70 -1.65 11.59
CA VAL A 11 -12.92 -2.53 12.46
C VAL A 11 -11.92 -1.72 13.29
N THR A 12 -11.45 -2.31 14.40
CA THR A 12 -10.44 -1.67 15.26
C THR A 12 -9.03 -1.84 14.68
N GLU A 13 -8.07 -1.07 15.20
CA GLU A 13 -6.68 -1.03 14.75
C GLU A 13 -5.96 -2.37 14.76
N GLY A 14 -6.33 -3.28 15.66
CA GLY A 14 -5.75 -4.63 15.76
C GLY A 14 -6.40 -5.67 14.84
N HIS A 15 -7.44 -5.29 14.09
CA HIS A 15 -8.04 -6.20 13.10
C HIS A 15 -7.06 -6.43 11.94
N PRO A 16 -6.94 -7.67 11.42
CA PRO A 16 -6.01 -7.99 10.33
C PRO A 16 -6.10 -7.06 9.13
N ASP A 17 -7.30 -6.74 8.65
CA ASP A 17 -7.50 -5.87 7.50
C ASP A 17 -6.93 -4.47 7.74
N LYS A 18 -7.24 -3.88 8.90
CA LYS A 18 -6.74 -2.56 9.25
C LYS A 18 -5.24 -2.54 9.53
N MET A 19 -4.71 -3.62 10.07
CA MET A 19 -3.27 -3.79 10.26
C MET A 19 -2.54 -3.88 8.91
N CYS A 20 -3.09 -4.60 7.95
CA CYS A 20 -2.55 -4.68 6.60
C CYS A 20 -2.54 -3.31 5.92
N ASP A 21 -3.64 -2.56 6.02
CA ASP A 21 -3.73 -1.18 5.52
C ASP A 21 -2.68 -0.28 6.17
N ALA A 22 -2.58 -0.31 7.50
CA ALA A 22 -1.62 0.51 8.24
C ALA A 22 -0.15 0.21 7.86
N ILE A 23 0.18 -1.06 7.60
CA ILE A 23 1.52 -1.45 7.15
C ILE A 23 1.78 -0.96 5.72
N SER A 24 0.84 -1.16 4.81
CA SER A 24 0.96 -0.70 3.42
C SER A 24 1.08 0.82 3.34
N ASP A 25 0.28 1.55 4.12
CA ASP A 25 0.34 3.01 4.22
C ASP A 25 1.68 3.50 4.79
N ALA A 26 2.19 2.86 5.84
CA ALA A 26 3.48 3.24 6.44
C ALA A 26 4.66 3.04 5.46
N ILE A 27 4.59 2.01 4.61
CA ILE A 27 5.59 1.79 3.54
C ILE A 27 5.45 2.87 2.47
N LEU A 28 4.22 3.17 2.03
CA LEU A 28 3.93 4.24 1.08
C LEU A 28 4.47 5.59 1.58
N ASP A 29 4.15 5.96 2.81
CA ASP A 29 4.59 7.22 3.42
C ASP A 29 6.12 7.34 3.44
N ALA A 30 6.81 6.29 3.86
CA ALA A 30 8.27 6.27 3.91
C ALA A 30 8.92 6.41 2.52
N LEU A 31 8.32 5.81 1.50
CA LEU A 31 8.79 5.93 0.12
C LEU A 31 8.54 7.34 -0.42
N MET A 32 7.33 7.87 -0.25
CA MET A 32 6.94 9.19 -0.73
C MET A 32 7.70 10.33 -0.03
N GLU A 33 8.09 10.17 1.23
CA GLU A 33 8.93 11.12 1.95
C GLU A 33 10.31 11.28 1.29
N SER A 34 10.88 10.19 0.79
CA SER A 34 12.22 10.16 0.18
C SER A 34 12.19 10.38 -1.34
N ASP A 35 11.15 9.91 -2.01
CA ASP A 35 10.94 10.05 -3.46
C ASP A 35 9.45 10.28 -3.75
N PRO A 36 9.02 11.55 -3.86
CA PRO A 36 7.62 11.90 -4.15
C PRO A 36 7.10 11.38 -5.50
N MET A 37 7.98 10.91 -6.37
CA MET A 37 7.62 10.33 -7.67
C MET A 37 7.51 8.80 -7.63
N SER A 38 7.63 8.20 -6.45
CA SER A 38 7.48 6.75 -6.29
C SER A 38 6.11 6.28 -6.76
N ARG A 39 6.09 5.10 -7.40
CA ARG A 39 4.89 4.37 -7.75
C ARG A 39 4.82 3.14 -6.88
N VAL A 40 3.77 3.05 -6.10
CA VAL A 40 3.68 2.07 -5.03
C VAL A 40 2.36 1.32 -5.11
N ALA A 41 2.44 0.07 -5.53
CA ALA A 41 1.36 -0.92 -5.41
C ALA A 41 1.80 -1.94 -4.36
N CYS A 42 1.59 -1.61 -3.08
CA CYS A 42 2.04 -2.41 -1.95
C CYS A 42 0.85 -3.04 -1.24
N GLU A 43 0.85 -4.36 -1.21
CA GLU A 43 -0.16 -5.17 -0.54
C GLU A 43 0.45 -5.90 0.66
N THR A 44 -0.35 -6.03 1.71
CA THR A 44 0.07 -6.74 2.92
C THR A 44 -0.93 -7.83 3.28
N ALA A 45 -0.43 -8.96 3.71
CA ALA A 45 -1.22 -10.04 4.30
C ALA A 45 -0.63 -10.43 5.65
N VAL A 46 -1.49 -10.70 6.63
CA VAL A 46 -1.09 -11.12 7.97
C VAL A 46 -1.79 -12.40 8.38
N THR A 47 -1.08 -13.20 9.14
CA THR A 47 -1.62 -14.34 9.89
C THR A 47 -0.84 -14.44 11.20
N THR A 48 -1.20 -15.38 12.08
CA THR A 48 -0.51 -15.57 13.36
C THR A 48 1.01 -15.72 13.16
N GLY A 49 1.76 -14.79 13.72
CA GLY A 49 3.22 -14.81 13.69
C GLY A 49 3.89 -14.52 12.35
N LEU A 50 3.14 -14.10 11.32
CA LEU A 50 3.70 -13.86 9.98
C LEU A 50 3.06 -12.66 9.30
N VAL A 51 3.89 -11.83 8.68
CA VAL A 51 3.52 -10.75 7.77
C VAL A 51 4.16 -10.99 6.42
N ILE A 52 3.39 -10.84 5.36
CA ILE A 52 3.86 -10.89 3.97
C ILE A 52 3.57 -9.53 3.35
N VAL A 53 4.61 -8.88 2.85
CA VAL A 53 4.52 -7.64 2.06
C VAL A 53 4.86 -8.00 0.62
N MET A 54 3.97 -7.67 -0.29
CA MET A 54 4.09 -8.04 -1.70
C MET A 54 3.62 -6.90 -2.60
N GLY A 55 3.97 -6.94 -3.84
CA GLY A 55 3.50 -5.99 -4.83
C GLY A 55 4.57 -5.51 -5.79
N GLU A 56 4.31 -4.36 -6.41
CA GLU A 56 5.18 -3.74 -7.40
C GLU A 56 5.49 -2.30 -6.99
N ILE A 57 6.76 -1.95 -6.91
CA ILE A 57 7.22 -0.62 -6.50
C ILE A 57 8.30 -0.14 -7.45
N THR A 58 8.10 1.06 -8.02
CA THR A 58 9.13 1.78 -8.77
C THR A 58 9.50 3.04 -8.02
N THR A 59 10.74 3.14 -7.57
CA THR A 59 11.22 4.25 -6.73
C THR A 59 12.73 4.43 -6.85
N GLN A 60 13.21 5.64 -6.54
CA GLN A 60 14.63 5.93 -6.30
C GLN A 60 14.97 5.89 -4.79
N ALA A 61 13.96 5.77 -3.94
CA ALA A 61 14.15 5.69 -2.49
C ALA A 61 14.58 4.29 -2.05
N TYR A 62 15.29 4.23 -0.92
CA TYR A 62 15.53 3.00 -0.19
C TYR A 62 14.85 3.10 1.18
N VAL A 63 14.06 2.08 1.53
CA VAL A 63 13.44 1.96 2.85
C VAL A 63 13.64 0.54 3.41
N ASP A 64 13.78 0.45 4.72
CA ASP A 64 13.86 -0.83 5.43
C ASP A 64 12.45 -1.33 5.73
N ILE A 65 11.85 -2.04 4.78
CA ILE A 65 10.48 -2.55 4.89
C ILE A 65 10.28 -3.41 6.15
N PRO A 66 11.13 -4.39 6.48
CA PRO A 66 10.97 -5.15 7.72
C PRO A 66 10.94 -4.28 8.98
N LYS A 67 11.73 -3.23 9.04
CA LYS A 67 11.75 -2.30 10.17
C LYS A 67 10.45 -1.49 10.25
N ILE A 68 9.94 -1.00 9.13
CA ILE A 68 8.66 -0.29 9.05
C ILE A 68 7.54 -1.20 9.53
N VAL A 69 7.45 -2.43 9.03
CA VAL A 69 6.46 -3.43 9.42
C VAL A 69 6.47 -3.64 10.94
N ARG A 70 7.65 -3.91 11.52
CA ARG A 70 7.79 -4.15 12.96
C ARG A 70 7.40 -2.94 13.80
N ASN A 71 7.75 -1.74 13.37
CA ASN A 71 7.37 -0.51 14.06
C ASN A 71 5.86 -0.33 14.05
N THR A 72 5.22 -0.49 12.89
CA THR A 72 3.76 -0.37 12.75
C THR A 72 3.03 -1.39 13.66
N ILE A 73 3.47 -2.64 13.66
CA ILE A 73 2.90 -3.69 14.52
C ILE A 73 3.06 -3.34 16.01
N ARG A 74 4.22 -2.79 16.39
CA ARG A 74 4.49 -2.37 17.76
C ARG A 74 3.61 -1.20 18.18
N ASP A 75 3.41 -0.23 17.30
CA ASP A 75 2.58 0.95 17.54
C ASP A 75 1.10 0.58 17.69
N ILE A 76 0.63 -0.44 16.97
CA ILE A 76 -0.70 -1.03 17.16
C ILE A 76 -0.83 -1.71 18.53
N GLY A 77 0.26 -2.21 19.11
CA GLY A 77 0.28 -2.81 20.45
C GLY A 77 0.60 -4.30 20.50
N TYR A 78 0.93 -4.94 19.38
CA TYR A 78 1.33 -6.35 19.35
C TYR A 78 2.81 -6.50 19.73
N THR A 79 3.05 -6.69 21.03
CA THR A 79 4.40 -6.76 21.62
C THR A 79 4.64 -8.01 22.44
N LYS A 80 3.75 -9.01 22.33
CA LYS A 80 3.82 -10.27 23.08
C LYS A 80 2.86 -11.32 22.51
N ASP A 81 2.95 -12.52 23.04
CA ASP A 81 2.10 -13.66 22.72
C ASP A 81 2.32 -14.18 21.27
N ASP A 82 1.29 -14.70 20.65
CA ASP A 82 1.37 -15.37 19.35
C ASP A 82 1.66 -14.42 18.18
N PHE A 83 1.49 -13.12 18.37
CA PHE A 83 1.84 -12.10 17.39
C PHE A 83 2.62 -10.97 18.06
N ASP A 84 3.90 -10.92 17.81
CA ASP A 84 4.83 -10.00 18.45
C ASP A 84 5.69 -9.31 17.38
N ALA A 85 5.76 -7.99 17.44
CA ALA A 85 6.52 -7.17 16.50
C ALA A 85 8.00 -7.56 16.39
N ASP A 86 8.60 -8.06 17.47
CA ASP A 86 10.01 -8.41 17.49
C ASP A 86 10.30 -9.81 16.95
N THR A 87 9.35 -10.74 17.07
CA THR A 87 9.54 -12.16 16.76
C THR A 87 8.77 -12.67 15.56
N CYS A 88 7.74 -11.95 15.09
CA CYS A 88 6.98 -12.36 13.92
C CYS A 88 7.88 -12.47 12.67
N GLY A 89 7.56 -13.40 11.80
CA GLY A 89 8.16 -13.49 10.48
C GLY A 89 7.74 -12.30 9.62
N VAL A 90 8.68 -11.74 8.85
CA VAL A 90 8.38 -10.73 7.82
C VAL A 90 8.99 -11.21 6.52
N ILE A 91 8.13 -11.44 5.52
CA ILE A 91 8.52 -11.81 4.17
C ILE A 91 8.21 -10.65 3.25
N THR A 92 9.16 -10.26 2.40
CA THR A 92 8.98 -9.26 1.37
C THR A 92 9.16 -9.89 -0.01
N THR A 93 8.23 -9.62 -0.90
CA THR A 93 8.28 -10.03 -2.31
C THR A 93 7.79 -8.85 -3.15
N ILE A 94 8.72 -7.97 -3.46
CA ILE A 94 8.49 -6.72 -4.19
C ILE A 94 9.24 -6.79 -5.51
N ASP A 95 8.51 -6.57 -6.59
CA ASP A 95 9.05 -6.48 -7.94
C ASP A 95 8.98 -5.03 -8.45
N GLU A 96 9.67 -4.75 -9.55
CA GLU A 96 9.47 -3.50 -10.29
C GLU A 96 8.14 -3.57 -11.05
N GLN A 97 7.46 -2.42 -11.18
CA GLN A 97 6.23 -2.34 -11.95
C GLN A 97 6.47 -2.77 -13.40
N SER A 98 5.58 -3.61 -13.94
CA SER A 98 5.70 -4.05 -15.34
C SER A 98 5.62 -2.87 -16.30
N ALA A 99 6.40 -2.93 -17.39
CA ALA A 99 6.42 -1.88 -18.42
C ALA A 99 5.04 -1.65 -19.07
N ASP A 100 4.24 -2.71 -19.18
CA ASP A 100 2.89 -2.65 -19.77
C ASP A 100 1.93 -1.89 -18.85
N ILE A 101 1.98 -2.14 -17.53
CA ILE A 101 1.20 -1.41 -16.53
C ILE A 101 1.64 0.04 -16.46
N ALA A 102 2.96 0.30 -16.40
CA ALA A 102 3.51 1.65 -16.41
C ALA A 102 3.04 2.45 -17.63
N MET A 103 3.04 1.83 -18.80
CA MET A 103 2.58 2.46 -20.05
C MET A 103 1.06 2.74 -20.04
N GLY A 104 0.28 1.91 -19.37
CA GLY A 104 -1.17 2.11 -19.17
C GLY A 104 -1.46 3.28 -18.23
N VAL A 105 -0.72 3.36 -17.12
CA VAL A 105 -0.85 4.43 -16.11
C VAL A 105 -0.31 5.75 -16.62
N ASP A 106 0.87 5.74 -17.28
CA ASP A 106 1.54 6.95 -17.78
C ASP A 106 0.79 7.62 -18.93
N ASN A 107 0.00 6.86 -19.66
CA ASN A 107 -0.69 7.33 -20.85
C ASN A 107 -2.15 6.83 -20.86
N ALA A 108 -2.93 7.30 -19.90
CA ALA A 108 -4.36 7.00 -19.89
C ALA A 108 -5.01 7.31 -21.23
N LEU A 109 -6.01 6.53 -21.61
CA LEU A 109 -6.66 6.61 -22.92
C LEU A 109 -7.19 8.02 -23.20
N GLU A 110 -7.72 8.67 -22.18
CA GLU A 110 -8.29 10.02 -22.24
C GLU A 110 -7.25 11.09 -22.63
N VAL A 111 -6.01 10.92 -22.15
CA VAL A 111 -4.88 11.82 -22.54
C VAL A 111 -4.45 11.53 -23.97
N LYS A 112 -4.36 10.25 -24.36
CA LYS A 112 -4.06 9.85 -25.74
C LYS A 112 -5.08 10.37 -26.74
N GLU A 113 -6.36 10.42 -26.33
CA GLU A 113 -7.45 10.93 -27.16
C GLU A 113 -7.66 12.46 -27.04
N ASN A 114 -6.78 13.18 -26.33
CA ASN A 114 -6.90 14.61 -26.02
C ASN A 114 -8.24 15.01 -25.37
N LYS A 115 -8.85 14.11 -24.64
CA LYS A 115 -10.11 14.35 -23.89
C LYS A 115 -9.84 14.88 -22.49
N MET A 116 -8.61 14.74 -21.99
CA MET A 116 -8.19 15.15 -20.66
C MET A 116 -6.75 15.68 -20.70
N THR A 117 -6.46 16.68 -19.90
CA THR A 117 -5.10 17.19 -19.72
C THR A 117 -4.35 16.35 -18.69
N GLU A 118 -3.01 16.38 -18.75
CA GLU A 118 -2.15 15.72 -17.77
C GLU A 118 -2.43 16.19 -16.33
N SER A 119 -2.78 17.48 -16.17
CA SER A 119 -3.14 18.05 -14.86
C SER A 119 -4.46 17.47 -14.32
N GLU A 120 -5.44 17.22 -15.17
CA GLU A 120 -6.70 16.59 -14.79
C GLU A 120 -6.51 15.11 -14.45
N LEU A 121 -5.64 14.42 -15.19
CA LEU A 121 -5.28 13.03 -14.93
C LEU A 121 -4.64 12.88 -13.53
N ASN A 122 -3.70 13.75 -13.19
CA ASN A 122 -3.05 13.77 -11.89
C ASN A 122 -4.04 14.09 -10.75
N ALA A 123 -5.05 14.91 -11.01
CA ALA A 123 -6.07 15.27 -10.02
C ALA A 123 -7.04 14.14 -9.67
N ILE A 124 -7.25 13.17 -10.56
CA ILE A 124 -8.13 12.01 -10.30
C ILE A 124 -7.39 10.82 -9.70
N GLY A 125 -6.06 10.93 -9.50
CA GLY A 125 -5.27 9.88 -8.90
C GLY A 125 -5.33 8.57 -9.69
N ALA A 126 -5.09 8.62 -11.00
CA ALA A 126 -5.00 7.44 -11.82
C ALA A 126 -3.78 6.60 -11.42
N GLY A 127 -3.99 5.69 -10.51
CA GLY A 127 -2.99 4.75 -10.02
C GLY A 127 -3.51 3.34 -9.97
#